data_8e7d6e8343d3028e3c7e19896665a65b
#
_entry.id   8e7d6e8343d3028e3c7e19896665a65b
#
_cell.length_a   1.000
_cell.length_b   1.000
_cell.length_c   1.000
_cell.angle_alpha   90.00
_cell.angle_beta   90.00
_cell.angle_gamma   90.00
#
_symmetry.space_group_name_H-M   'P 1'
#
loop_
_entity.id
_entity.type
_entity.pdbx_description
1 polymer ?
#
loop_
_entity_poly.entity_id
_entity_poly.type
_entity_poly.pdbx_seq_one_letter_code
_entity_poly.pdbx_strand_id
1 'polypeptide(L)'
;MMSIWVFNQLDNGTPPVKAEDLPAPDWHPSLQFRFPNLWHNWISEDVRIVIAFVPVDNENGILYGRFYQGFLRKPGLRELVNQFGVWSSIMIANQDRRIVNNQFPKKTDLKMGEKIMQSDRAILAYRRRRYELQQETGNP
;
A
#
# COMPACT_ATOMS: atom_id res chain seq x y z
N MET A 1 12.23 5.88 -1.72
CA MET A 1 10.76 6.03 -1.74
C MET A 1 10.27 5.42 -3.04
N MET A 2 9.21 4.63 -3.01
CA MET A 2 8.59 4.04 -4.18
C MET A 2 7.22 4.68 -4.36
N SER A 3 6.89 5.09 -5.58
CA SER A 3 5.63 5.75 -5.91
C SER A 3 4.90 4.96 -6.99
N ILE A 4 3.60 4.83 -6.84
CA ILE A 4 2.73 4.06 -7.74
C ILE A 4 1.57 4.96 -8.14
N TRP A 5 1.29 5.02 -9.43
CA TRP A 5 0.11 5.66 -9.98
C TRP A 5 -0.87 4.59 -10.42
N VAL A 6 -2.13 4.77 -10.10
CA VAL A 6 -3.21 3.87 -10.48
C VAL A 6 -4.02 4.53 -11.59
N PHE A 7 -4.11 3.84 -12.72
CA PHE A 7 -4.96 4.24 -13.83
C PHE A 7 -6.19 3.37 -13.83
N ASN A 8 -7.36 3.98 -13.90
CA ASN A 8 -8.63 3.30 -13.99
C ASN A 8 -9.05 3.17 -15.46
N GLN A 9 -9.33 1.96 -15.90
CA GLN A 9 -9.91 1.67 -17.21
C GLN A 9 -11.29 1.04 -17.00
N LEU A 10 -12.29 1.55 -17.72
CA LEU A 10 -13.61 0.92 -17.70
C LEU A 10 -13.53 -0.45 -18.37
N ASP A 11 -14.14 -1.45 -17.74
CA ASP A 11 -14.27 -2.79 -18.32
C ASP A 11 -15.35 -2.75 -19.41
N ASN A 12 -14.91 -2.57 -20.63
CA ASN A 12 -15.74 -2.56 -21.84
C ASN A 12 -15.42 -3.75 -22.77
N GLY A 13 -14.73 -4.77 -22.23
CA GLY A 13 -14.27 -5.94 -22.99
C GLY A 13 -13.02 -5.70 -23.83
N THR A 14 -12.41 -4.51 -23.78
CA THR A 14 -11.13 -4.26 -24.43
C THR A 14 -9.97 -4.74 -23.54
N PRO A 15 -8.88 -5.25 -24.13
CA PRO A 15 -7.69 -5.61 -23.34
C PRO A 15 -7.17 -4.42 -22.52
N PRO A 16 -6.63 -4.63 -21.32
CA PRO A 16 -6.06 -3.58 -20.51
C PRO A 16 -4.86 -2.93 -21.21
N VAL A 17 -4.78 -1.60 -21.14
CA VAL A 17 -3.64 -0.85 -21.68
C VAL A 17 -2.38 -1.23 -20.90
N LYS A 18 -1.29 -1.47 -21.62
CA LYS A 18 0.00 -1.77 -20.98
C LYS A 18 0.54 -0.53 -20.27
N ALA A 19 1.26 -0.75 -19.17
CA ALA A 19 1.82 0.35 -18.38
C ALA A 19 2.83 1.22 -19.17
N GLU A 20 3.48 0.66 -20.18
CA GLU A 20 4.42 1.35 -21.08
C GLU A 20 3.73 2.29 -22.08
N ASP A 21 2.46 2.03 -22.38
CA ASP A 21 1.64 2.82 -23.32
C ASP A 21 0.82 3.91 -22.60
N LEU A 22 0.89 3.96 -21.27
CA LEU A 22 0.20 4.99 -20.49
C LEU A 22 0.94 6.31 -20.51
N PRO A 23 0.23 7.45 -20.56
CA PRO A 23 0.87 8.77 -20.48
C PRO A 23 1.56 8.94 -19.12
N ALA A 24 2.59 9.78 -19.09
CA ALA A 24 3.20 10.18 -17.83
C ALA A 24 2.14 10.87 -16.94
N PRO A 25 2.00 10.47 -15.67
CA PRO A 25 1.00 11.06 -14.79
C PRO A 25 1.37 12.51 -14.44
N ASP A 26 0.41 13.41 -14.50
CA ASP A 26 0.51 14.83 -14.14
C ASP A 26 -0.04 15.13 -12.75
N TRP A 27 -0.46 14.09 -12.00
CA TRP A 27 -0.96 14.17 -10.64
C TRP A 27 -0.03 13.47 -9.64
N HIS A 28 -0.24 13.73 -8.37
CA HIS A 28 0.50 13.05 -7.30
C HIS A 28 0.26 11.53 -7.32
N PRO A 29 1.24 10.72 -6.87
CA PRO A 29 1.08 9.27 -6.82
C PRO A 29 -0.12 8.83 -5.98
N SER A 30 -0.86 7.83 -6.45
CA SER A 30 -1.98 7.25 -5.69
C SER A 30 -1.48 6.54 -4.43
N LEU A 31 -0.34 5.85 -4.56
CA LEU A 31 0.29 5.12 -3.48
C LEU A 31 1.76 5.47 -3.39
N GLN A 32 2.24 5.68 -2.17
CA GLN A 32 3.66 5.87 -1.90
C GLN A 32 4.11 4.92 -0.80
N PHE A 33 5.22 4.23 -1.02
CA PHE A 33 5.85 3.42 -0.01
C PHE A 33 7.22 3.99 0.35
N ARG A 34 7.38 4.36 1.60
CA ARG A 34 8.66 4.77 2.16
C ARG A 34 9.24 3.62 2.96
N PHE A 35 10.34 3.10 2.47
CA PHE A 35 11.05 2.03 3.15
C PHE A 35 11.50 2.46 4.56
N PRO A 36 11.43 1.61 5.58
CA PRO A 36 11.13 0.18 5.47
C PRO A 36 9.65 -0.18 5.57
N ASN A 37 8.78 0.67 6.12
CA ASN A 37 7.48 0.21 6.62
C ASN A 37 6.36 1.25 6.57
N LEU A 38 6.53 2.37 5.87
CA LEU A 38 5.53 3.42 5.83
C LEU A 38 4.81 3.43 4.47
N TRP A 39 3.49 3.25 4.51
CA TRP A 39 2.61 3.33 3.36
C TRP A 39 1.75 4.58 3.43
N HIS A 40 1.66 5.27 2.32
CA HIS A 40 0.84 6.46 2.15
C HIS A 40 -0.10 6.25 0.96
N ASN A 41 -1.40 6.30 1.22
CA ASN A 41 -2.45 6.17 0.21
C ASN A 41 -3.18 7.50 0.05
N TRP A 42 -3.14 8.05 -1.15
CA TRP A 42 -3.90 9.22 -1.56
C TRP A 42 -5.21 8.77 -2.19
N ILE A 43 -6.32 8.94 -1.46
CA ILE A 43 -7.67 8.62 -1.95
C ILE A 43 -8.18 9.76 -2.83
N SER A 44 -7.89 11.00 -2.43
CA SER A 44 -8.14 12.22 -3.19
C SER A 44 -7.14 13.29 -2.75
N GLU A 45 -7.21 14.48 -3.35
CA GLU A 45 -6.37 15.63 -2.95
C GLU A 45 -6.50 15.97 -1.47
N ASP A 46 -7.71 15.85 -0.94
CA ASP A 46 -8.04 16.19 0.45
C ASP A 46 -8.08 15.00 1.41
N VAL A 47 -8.00 13.75 0.91
CA VAL A 47 -8.16 12.55 1.72
C VAL A 47 -7.00 11.61 1.53
N ARG A 48 -6.35 11.25 2.63
CA ARG A 48 -5.24 10.31 2.63
C ARG A 48 -5.21 9.44 3.88
N ILE A 49 -4.65 8.26 3.72
CA ILE A 49 -4.40 7.31 4.80
C ILE A 49 -2.90 7.06 4.86
N VAL A 50 -2.34 7.12 6.05
CA VAL A 50 -0.95 6.74 6.30
C VAL A 50 -0.95 5.53 7.21
N ILE A 51 -0.22 4.47 6.81
CA ILE A 51 -0.12 3.21 7.55
C ILE A 51 1.34 2.92 7.82
N ALA A 52 1.66 2.63 9.07
CA ALA A 52 2.94 2.08 9.46
C ALA A 52 2.78 0.59 9.78
N PHE A 53 3.61 -0.24 9.13
CA PHE A 53 3.69 -1.68 9.38
C PHE A 53 4.81 -1.91 10.41
N VAL A 54 4.45 -2.17 11.66
CA VAL A 54 5.42 -2.33 12.74
C VAL A 54 5.61 -3.80 13.05
N PRO A 55 6.78 -4.40 12.77
CA PRO A 55 7.03 -5.79 13.12
C PRO A 55 7.10 -5.95 14.64
N VAL A 56 6.44 -6.99 15.15
CA VAL A 56 6.51 -7.40 16.57
C VAL A 56 7.48 -8.56 16.70
N ASP A 57 7.36 -9.53 15.80
CA ASP A 57 8.24 -10.70 15.69
C ASP A 57 8.32 -11.17 14.23
N ASN A 58 8.85 -12.38 13.99
CA ASN A 58 9.03 -12.92 12.65
C ASN A 58 7.71 -13.29 11.93
N GLU A 59 6.61 -13.38 12.66
CA GLU A 59 5.31 -13.82 12.14
C GLU A 59 4.19 -12.79 12.33
N ASN A 60 4.39 -11.85 13.23
CA ASN A 60 3.37 -10.88 13.63
C ASN A 60 3.82 -9.44 13.43
N GLY A 61 2.87 -8.60 13.03
CA GLY A 61 3.04 -7.17 12.89
C GLY A 61 1.81 -6.41 13.35
N ILE A 62 2.00 -5.17 13.74
CA ILE A 62 0.93 -4.24 14.09
C ILE A 62 0.81 -3.19 12.99
N LEU A 63 -0.42 -2.91 12.58
CA LEU A 63 -0.73 -1.80 11.67
C LEU A 63 -1.14 -0.58 12.48
N TYR A 64 -0.39 0.51 12.33
CA TYR A 64 -0.79 1.83 12.82
C TYR A 64 -1.30 2.65 11.66
N GLY A 65 -2.61 2.88 11.60
CA GLY A 65 -3.26 3.65 10.57
C GLY A 65 -3.65 5.05 11.06
N ARG A 66 -3.49 6.06 10.21
CA ARG A 66 -3.98 7.40 10.45
C ARG A 66 -4.69 7.94 9.22
N PHE A 67 -5.93 8.37 9.44
CA PHE A 67 -6.77 9.02 8.45
C PHE A 67 -6.60 10.54 8.51
N TYR A 68 -6.46 11.17 7.34
CA TYR A 68 -6.38 12.61 7.20
C TYR A 68 -7.42 13.09 6.19
N GLN A 69 -8.08 14.21 6.49
CA GLN A 69 -8.95 14.90 5.58
C GLN A 69 -8.77 16.41 5.70
N GLY A 70 -8.84 17.11 4.58
CA GLY A 70 -8.65 18.55 4.47
C GLY A 70 -9.92 19.36 4.17
N PHE A 71 -10.98 18.68 3.68
CA PHE A 71 -12.16 19.33 3.14
C PHE A 71 -13.13 19.84 4.22
N LEU A 72 -13.14 19.25 5.42
CA LEU A 72 -14.06 19.63 6.48
C LEU A 72 -13.31 20.23 7.66
N ARG A 73 -13.50 21.55 7.86
CA ARG A 73 -12.80 22.32 8.90
C ARG A 73 -13.67 22.70 10.09
N LYS A 74 -15.02 22.52 9.99
CA LYS A 74 -15.94 22.88 11.07
C LYS A 74 -15.77 21.93 12.27
N PRO A 75 -15.50 22.44 13.48
CA PRO A 75 -15.41 21.63 14.70
C PRO A 75 -16.70 20.81 14.90
N GLY A 76 -16.57 19.64 15.49
CA GLY A 76 -17.69 18.69 15.69
C GLY A 76 -17.97 17.82 14.45
N LEU A 77 -18.29 18.43 13.32
CA LEU A 77 -18.54 17.69 12.09
C LEU A 77 -17.27 17.04 11.54
N ARG A 78 -16.14 17.72 11.67
CA ARG A 78 -14.82 17.18 11.36
C ARG A 78 -14.53 15.91 12.15
N GLU A 79 -14.85 15.91 13.44
CA GLU A 79 -14.59 14.76 14.32
C GLU A 79 -15.43 13.55 13.93
N LEU A 80 -16.71 13.75 13.61
CA LEU A 80 -17.57 12.67 13.11
C LEU A 80 -17.04 12.06 11.81
N VAL A 81 -16.59 12.88 10.86
CA VAL A 81 -16.01 12.40 9.60
C VAL A 81 -14.71 11.66 9.84
N ASN A 82 -13.86 12.14 10.75
CA ASN A 82 -12.62 11.46 11.10
C ASN A 82 -12.91 10.09 11.74
N GLN A 83 -13.87 10.00 12.65
CA GLN A 83 -14.26 8.71 13.27
C GLN A 83 -14.82 7.74 12.24
N PHE A 84 -15.65 8.21 11.32
CA PHE A 84 -16.16 7.39 10.23
C PHE A 84 -15.03 6.92 9.30
N GLY A 85 -14.08 7.79 8.96
CA GLY A 85 -12.90 7.45 8.16
C GLY A 85 -12.02 6.40 8.83
N VAL A 86 -11.82 6.50 10.14
CA VAL A 86 -11.10 5.49 10.93
C VAL A 86 -11.85 4.17 10.94
N TRP A 87 -13.15 4.19 11.22
CA TRP A 87 -13.97 2.97 11.24
C TRP A 87 -13.97 2.24 9.90
N SER A 88 -14.17 2.94 8.79
CA SER A 88 -14.13 2.35 7.45
C SER A 88 -12.74 1.78 7.11
N SER A 89 -11.66 2.47 7.52
CA SER A 89 -10.29 1.98 7.34
C SER A 89 -10.03 0.70 8.12
N ILE A 90 -10.54 0.57 9.35
CA ILE A 90 -10.44 -0.66 10.15
C ILE A 90 -11.21 -1.81 9.48
N MET A 91 -12.38 -1.54 8.91
CA MET A 91 -13.16 -2.57 8.22
C MET A 91 -12.41 -3.12 7.01
N ILE A 92 -11.79 -2.27 6.20
CA ILE A 92 -10.95 -2.68 5.07
C ILE A 92 -9.73 -3.47 5.55
N ALA A 93 -9.02 -2.97 6.57
CA ALA A 93 -7.85 -3.64 7.12
C ALA A 93 -8.18 -5.04 7.67
N ASN A 94 -9.37 -5.24 8.23
CA ASN A 94 -9.82 -6.56 8.68
C ASN A 94 -10.10 -7.53 7.51
N GLN A 95 -10.55 -7.04 6.37
CA GLN A 95 -10.69 -7.86 5.16
C GLN A 95 -9.31 -8.29 4.65
N ASP A 96 -8.37 -7.36 4.55
CA ASP A 96 -6.98 -7.64 4.13
C ASP A 96 -6.30 -8.62 5.10
N ARG A 97 -6.51 -8.47 6.39
CA ARG A 97 -5.99 -9.38 7.42
C ARG A 97 -6.42 -10.83 7.17
N ARG A 98 -7.67 -11.07 6.74
CA ARG A 98 -8.13 -12.43 6.41
C ARG A 98 -7.35 -13.04 5.25
N ILE A 99 -7.06 -12.23 4.23
CA ILE A 99 -6.28 -12.68 3.06
C ILE A 99 -4.84 -12.99 3.47
N VAL A 100 -4.20 -12.07 4.18
CA VAL A 100 -2.80 -12.22 4.63
C VAL A 100 -2.62 -13.42 5.55
N ASN A 101 -3.55 -13.65 6.48
CA ASN A 101 -3.48 -14.79 7.40
C ASN A 101 -3.61 -16.15 6.69
N ASN A 102 -4.26 -16.19 5.52
CA ASN A 102 -4.42 -17.39 4.71
C ASN A 102 -3.40 -17.51 3.58
N GLN A 103 -2.50 -16.54 3.44
CA GLN A 103 -1.47 -16.56 2.42
C GLN A 103 -0.42 -17.63 2.73
N PHE A 104 -0.02 -18.35 1.70
CA PHE A 104 1.08 -19.33 1.78
C PHE A 104 2.04 -19.12 0.60
N PRO A 105 3.38 -19.15 0.81
CA PRO A 105 4.08 -19.24 2.10
C PRO A 105 3.96 -17.93 2.93
N LYS A 106 4.01 -18.04 4.26
CA LYS A 106 3.94 -16.89 5.16
C LYS A 106 5.15 -15.96 5.10
N LYS A 107 6.33 -16.54 4.92
CA LYS A 107 7.58 -15.79 4.78
C LYS A 107 7.76 -15.31 3.34
N THR A 108 8.13 -14.06 3.19
CA THR A 108 8.43 -13.44 1.90
C THR A 108 9.93 -13.42 1.66
N ASP A 109 10.37 -14.01 0.54
CA ASP A 109 11.77 -14.02 0.11
C ASP A 109 11.93 -13.37 -1.28
N LEU A 110 13.17 -13.16 -1.71
CA LEU A 110 13.47 -12.56 -3.01
C LEU A 110 12.96 -13.41 -4.17
N LYS A 111 13.12 -14.74 -4.06
CA LYS A 111 12.66 -15.71 -5.08
C LYS A 111 11.73 -16.72 -4.43
N MET A 112 10.47 -16.68 -4.80
CA MET A 112 9.43 -17.54 -4.22
C MET A 112 8.82 -18.53 -5.21
N GLY A 113 9.30 -18.55 -6.47
CA GLY A 113 8.77 -19.46 -7.50
C GLY A 113 7.35 -19.13 -7.97
N GLU A 114 6.82 -17.97 -7.59
CA GLU A 114 5.49 -17.49 -7.97
C GLU A 114 5.47 -16.93 -9.40
N LYS A 115 4.30 -16.93 -10.03
CA LYS A 115 4.10 -16.24 -11.30
C LYS A 115 3.94 -14.74 -11.04
N ILE A 116 4.86 -13.97 -11.56
CA ILE A 116 4.91 -12.52 -11.39
C ILE A 116 4.19 -11.86 -12.56
N MET A 117 3.30 -10.94 -12.25
CA MET A 117 2.61 -10.11 -13.22
C MET A 117 3.22 -8.70 -13.29
N GLN A 118 2.84 -7.94 -14.31
CA GLN A 118 3.34 -6.57 -14.47
C GLN A 118 2.97 -5.66 -13.29
N SER A 119 1.81 -5.88 -12.67
CA SER A 119 1.36 -5.19 -11.46
C SER A 119 2.24 -5.42 -10.23
N ASP A 120 3.02 -6.51 -10.21
CA ASP A 120 3.82 -6.91 -9.05
C ASP A 120 5.21 -6.26 -9.00
N ARG A 121 5.50 -5.36 -9.94
CA ARG A 121 6.81 -4.65 -9.99
C ARG A 121 7.16 -3.96 -8.68
N ALA A 122 6.16 -3.39 -7.99
CA ALA A 122 6.36 -2.74 -6.71
C ALA A 122 6.78 -3.71 -5.61
N ILE A 123 6.18 -4.90 -5.57
CA ILE A 123 6.52 -5.97 -4.63
C ILE A 123 7.95 -6.46 -4.88
N LEU A 124 8.32 -6.64 -6.15
CA LEU A 124 9.69 -7.05 -6.52
C LEU A 124 10.73 -6.00 -6.13
N ALA A 125 10.44 -4.72 -6.35
CA ALA A 125 11.32 -3.63 -5.95
C ALA A 125 11.51 -3.58 -4.43
N TYR A 126 10.43 -3.80 -3.67
CA TYR A 126 10.48 -3.92 -2.22
C TYR A 126 11.35 -5.09 -1.76
N ARG A 127 11.12 -6.30 -2.29
CA ARG A 127 11.88 -7.52 -1.94
C ARG A 127 13.37 -7.35 -2.24
N ARG A 128 13.70 -6.79 -3.41
CA ARG A 128 15.09 -6.50 -3.80
C ARG A 128 15.73 -5.55 -2.80
N ARG A 129 15.09 -4.42 -2.48
CA ARG A 129 15.65 -3.46 -1.54
C ARG A 129 15.81 -4.02 -0.13
N ARG A 130 14.87 -4.84 0.32
CA ARG A 130 14.99 -5.55 1.60
C ARG A 130 16.19 -6.48 1.60
N TYR A 131 16.36 -7.26 0.55
CA TYR A 131 17.50 -8.18 0.42
C TYR A 131 18.84 -7.42 0.42
N GLU A 132 18.96 -6.34 -0.35
CA GLU A 132 20.16 -5.49 -0.35
C GLU A 132 20.51 -4.99 1.06
N LEU A 133 19.54 -4.47 1.79
CA LEU A 133 19.73 -3.98 3.16
C LEU A 133 20.14 -5.09 4.13
N GLN A 134 19.60 -6.29 3.98
CA GLN A 134 20.02 -7.44 4.79
C GLN A 134 21.49 -7.80 4.52
N GLN A 135 21.92 -7.74 3.27
CA GLN A 135 23.34 -7.97 2.93
C GLN A 135 24.25 -6.87 3.47
N GLU A 136 23.83 -5.61 3.37
CA GLU A 136 24.58 -4.45 3.90
C GLU A 136 24.75 -4.52 5.43
N THR A 137 23.76 -5.05 6.16
CA THR A 137 23.77 -5.13 7.63
C THR A 137 24.38 -6.42 8.17
N GLY A 138 24.76 -7.37 7.30
CA GLY A 138 25.32 -8.67 7.71
C GLY A 138 24.37 -9.55 8.51
N ASN A 139 23.07 -9.28 8.45
CA ASN A 139 22.01 -10.01 9.17
C ASN A 139 21.25 -10.89 8.16
N PRO A 140 21.42 -12.23 8.23
CA PRO A 140 20.75 -13.17 7.32
C PRO A 140 19.23 -13.23 7.52
#